data_3c8dba6892d6fd25b288a05dd934c112
#
_entry.id   3c8dba6892d6fd25b288a05dd934c112
#
_cell.length_a   1.000
_cell.length_b   1.000
_cell.length_c   1.000
_cell.angle_alpha   90.00
_cell.angle_beta   90.00
_cell.angle_gamma   90.00
#
_symmetry.space_group_name_H-M   'P 1'
#
loop_
_entity.id
_entity.type
_entity.pdbx_description
1 polymer ?
#
loop_
_entity_poly.entity_id
_entity_poly.type
_entity_poly.pdbx_seq_one_letter_code
_entity_poly.pdbx_strand_id
1 'polypeptide(L)'
;MAKNCDEPTRSKNILKKTCYRLRLRTMEDVMRSYFPSIFGNDFHKNRIAEAVLDQRLPHALLIDGPEGSGKMTFAKEIASALNCECSNDPTRPLPCGRCNTCRRIKEGSYTDVKVLRRTDGKATIGVQLIKDFRSDMFLSATESRYKVYIIDEAEKMTPEAQNALLIVLEEPPKNVVIMLLASGTDSILTTIKSRTQYVTTPRFDTEELAKYLGEISPEARALEFRDPEAYKSLLVSADGRIGRALELMLPKAREENEEARREILAVVKALGKRTPYTELFSAINSLPQKRVEFQKALELLITALADLIASKKSSDFKTAFFTDTESAREMAKDIPIARLMTIYDTVMHTYTECDKNANVTLAATNMASRIKMA
;
A
#
# COMPACT_ATOMS: atom_id res chain seq x y z
N MET A 1 -16.67 -12.59 -75.48
CA MET A 1 -17.70 -11.87 -74.69
C MET A 1 -17.69 -12.41 -73.27
N ALA A 2 -17.88 -11.55 -72.37
CA ALA A 2 -18.04 -11.67 -70.90
C ALA A 2 -16.78 -11.52 -70.07
N LYS A 3 -16.67 -10.36 -69.49
CA LYS A 3 -15.87 -9.89 -68.39
C LYS A 3 -16.36 -10.50 -67.10
N ASN A 4 -15.50 -10.82 -66.14
CA ASN A 4 -15.86 -10.75 -64.75
C ASN A 4 -14.67 -10.22 -63.94
N CYS A 5 -14.90 -9.04 -63.42
CA CYS A 5 -14.19 -8.43 -62.31
C CYS A 5 -14.68 -9.07 -61.02
N ASP A 6 -13.79 -9.53 -60.17
CA ASP A 6 -14.08 -9.69 -58.74
C ASP A 6 -12.95 -9.13 -57.92
N GLU A 7 -13.08 -7.88 -57.47
CA GLU A 7 -12.31 -7.30 -56.37
C GLU A 7 -12.75 -7.92 -55.04
N PRO A 8 -11.86 -8.42 -54.19
CA PRO A 8 -12.22 -8.83 -52.84
C PRO A 8 -12.27 -7.63 -51.90
N THR A 9 -13.47 -7.29 -51.51
CA THR A 9 -13.80 -6.24 -50.56
C THR A 9 -13.00 -6.33 -49.23
N ARG A 10 -12.45 -5.21 -48.83
CA ARG A 10 -11.71 -4.98 -47.56
C ARG A 10 -12.42 -5.50 -46.28
N SER A 11 -13.70 -5.72 -46.32
CA SER A 11 -14.55 -6.21 -45.22
C SER A 11 -14.26 -7.68 -44.83
N LYS A 12 -13.88 -8.56 -45.75
CA LYS A 12 -13.63 -9.98 -45.47
C LYS A 12 -12.31 -10.23 -44.74
N ASN A 13 -11.36 -9.29 -44.81
CA ASN A 13 -10.08 -9.43 -44.11
C ASN A 13 -10.18 -9.01 -42.64
N ILE A 14 -11.07 -8.10 -42.26
CA ILE A 14 -11.31 -7.69 -40.88
C ILE A 14 -12.03 -8.81 -40.12
N LEU A 15 -13.05 -9.43 -40.74
CA LEU A 15 -13.78 -10.55 -40.15
C LEU A 15 -12.90 -11.82 -39.98
N LYS A 16 -12.00 -12.09 -40.91
CA LYS A 16 -11.05 -13.21 -40.78
C LYS A 16 -10.02 -12.98 -39.66
N LYS A 17 -9.52 -11.76 -39.48
CA LYS A 17 -8.63 -11.44 -38.37
C LYS A 17 -9.32 -11.49 -37.01
N THR A 18 -10.58 -11.08 -36.93
CA THR A 18 -11.39 -11.15 -35.70
C THR A 18 -11.79 -12.59 -35.39
N CYS A 19 -12.13 -13.39 -36.41
CA CYS A 19 -12.47 -14.80 -36.22
C CYS A 19 -11.25 -15.67 -35.90
N TYR A 20 -10.06 -15.32 -36.39
CA TYR A 20 -8.80 -15.99 -36.00
C TYR A 20 -8.40 -15.69 -34.54
N ARG A 21 -8.66 -14.46 -34.06
CA ARG A 21 -8.48 -14.10 -32.63
C ARG A 21 -9.50 -14.81 -31.70
N LEU A 22 -10.72 -15.07 -32.17
CA LEU A 22 -11.75 -15.80 -31.42
C LEU A 22 -11.55 -17.32 -31.45
N ARG A 23 -10.97 -17.89 -32.49
CA ARG A 23 -10.71 -19.34 -32.59
C ARG A 23 -9.50 -19.85 -31.79
N LEU A 24 -8.58 -18.97 -31.38
CA LEU A 24 -7.46 -19.33 -30.49
C LEU A 24 -7.84 -19.32 -28.99
N ARG A 25 -9.09 -18.95 -28.65
CA ARG A 25 -9.61 -18.99 -27.27
C ARG A 25 -10.29 -20.32 -26.87
N THR A 26 -10.25 -21.37 -27.67
CA THR A 26 -10.98 -22.62 -27.40
C THR A 26 -10.18 -23.90 -27.44
N MET A 27 -8.85 -23.83 -27.19
CA MET A 27 -8.06 -25.03 -26.88
C MET A 27 -7.26 -24.71 -25.63
N GLU A 28 -7.63 -25.35 -24.52
CA GLU A 28 -6.91 -25.45 -23.25
C GLU A 28 -5.85 -24.36 -23.04
N ASP A 29 -6.29 -23.13 -22.87
CA ASP A 29 -5.44 -22.03 -22.45
C ASP A 29 -4.91 -22.43 -21.06
N VAL A 30 -3.67 -22.88 -21.02
CA VAL A 30 -2.83 -22.72 -19.83
C VAL A 30 -2.84 -21.22 -19.55
N MET A 31 -3.76 -20.78 -18.69
CA MET A 31 -3.99 -19.36 -18.42
C MET A 31 -2.67 -18.77 -18.00
N ARG A 32 -2.12 -17.90 -18.84
CA ARG A 32 -0.87 -17.19 -18.56
C ARG A 32 -1.00 -16.51 -17.21
N SER A 33 -0.12 -16.82 -16.27
CA SER A 33 -0.11 -16.16 -14.97
C SER A 33 0.41 -14.73 -15.13
N TYR A 34 -0.39 -13.78 -14.65
CA TYR A 34 -0.02 -12.37 -14.62
C TYR A 34 0.40 -11.96 -13.21
N PHE A 35 1.57 -11.31 -13.12
CA PHE A 35 2.13 -10.81 -11.86
C PHE A 35 2.15 -11.87 -10.75
N PRO A 36 2.87 -12.98 -10.95
CA PRO A 36 2.82 -14.14 -10.05
C PRO A 36 3.31 -13.84 -8.62
N SER A 37 4.12 -12.79 -8.44
CA SER A 37 4.58 -12.34 -7.12
C SER A 37 3.60 -11.40 -6.40
N ILE A 38 2.47 -11.06 -7.04
CA ILE A 38 1.43 -10.22 -6.44
C ILE A 38 0.23 -11.09 -6.07
N PHE A 39 -0.09 -11.12 -4.80
CA PHE A 39 -1.26 -11.84 -4.27
C PHE A 39 -2.52 -11.00 -4.37
N GLY A 40 -3.64 -11.67 -4.66
CA GLY A 40 -4.92 -10.99 -4.87
C GLY A 40 -4.88 -9.97 -6.01
N ASN A 41 -5.79 -9.01 -5.96
CA ASN A 41 -5.88 -7.88 -6.91
C ASN A 41 -6.04 -8.29 -8.39
N ASP A 42 -6.69 -9.43 -8.65
CA ASP A 42 -6.73 -10.04 -9.97
C ASP A 42 -7.37 -9.13 -11.03
N PHE A 43 -8.33 -8.31 -10.64
CA PHE A 43 -8.92 -7.31 -11.53
C PHE A 43 -7.87 -6.33 -12.09
N HIS A 44 -7.07 -5.73 -11.22
CA HIS A 44 -6.03 -4.78 -11.66
C HIS A 44 -4.87 -5.50 -12.35
N LYS A 45 -4.48 -6.68 -11.88
CA LYS A 45 -3.42 -7.49 -12.53
C LYS A 45 -3.76 -7.80 -13.98
N ASN A 46 -4.95 -8.33 -14.23
CA ASN A 46 -5.39 -8.70 -15.58
C ASN A 46 -5.48 -7.46 -16.49
N ARG A 47 -6.11 -6.39 -16.00
CA ARG A 47 -6.25 -5.14 -16.76
C ARG A 47 -4.91 -4.51 -17.12
N ILE A 48 -3.95 -4.49 -16.19
CA ILE A 48 -2.62 -3.94 -16.43
C ILE A 48 -1.83 -4.87 -17.36
N ALA A 49 -1.91 -6.20 -17.20
CA ALA A 49 -1.24 -7.14 -18.07
C ALA A 49 -1.71 -7.02 -19.52
N GLU A 50 -3.03 -6.95 -19.74
CA GLU A 50 -3.62 -6.73 -21.06
C GLU A 50 -3.15 -5.40 -21.67
N ALA A 51 -3.15 -4.32 -20.89
CA ALA A 51 -2.68 -3.01 -21.33
C ALA A 51 -1.19 -3.02 -21.71
N VAL A 52 -0.34 -3.75 -20.97
CA VAL A 52 1.09 -3.94 -21.27
C VAL A 52 1.27 -4.72 -22.58
N LEU A 53 0.54 -5.83 -22.76
CA LEU A 53 0.62 -6.66 -23.95
C LEU A 53 0.12 -5.92 -25.21
N ASP A 54 -0.94 -5.14 -25.07
CA ASP A 54 -1.51 -4.30 -26.14
C ASP A 54 -0.71 -3.00 -26.37
N GLN A 55 0.32 -2.72 -25.57
CA GLN A 55 1.11 -1.48 -25.63
C GLN A 55 0.25 -0.20 -25.43
N ARG A 56 -0.77 -0.32 -24.59
CA ARG A 56 -1.76 0.73 -24.29
C ARG A 56 -1.79 1.10 -22.80
N LEU A 57 -0.73 0.74 -22.07
CA LEU A 57 -0.66 1.15 -20.66
C LEU A 57 -0.66 2.68 -20.59
N PRO A 58 -1.48 3.30 -19.78
CA PRO A 58 -1.44 4.73 -19.53
C PRO A 58 -0.04 5.17 -19.07
N HIS A 59 0.38 6.34 -19.52
CA HIS A 59 1.68 6.91 -19.16
C HIS A 59 1.81 7.23 -17.68
N ALA A 60 0.71 7.31 -16.93
CA ALA A 60 0.71 7.61 -15.50
C ALA A 60 -0.28 6.74 -14.72
N LEU A 61 0.21 6.13 -13.65
CA LEU A 61 -0.56 5.33 -12.70
C LEU A 61 -0.49 5.96 -11.31
N LEU A 62 -1.61 5.99 -10.58
CA LEU A 62 -1.65 6.31 -9.15
C LEU A 62 -2.02 5.03 -8.40
N ILE A 63 -1.03 4.45 -7.71
CA ILE A 63 -1.18 3.22 -6.94
C ILE A 63 -1.39 3.60 -5.47
N ASP A 64 -2.61 3.43 -5.00
CA ASP A 64 -3.04 3.79 -3.66
C ASP A 64 -3.22 2.56 -2.77
N GLY A 65 -2.91 2.73 -1.50
CA GLY A 65 -3.13 1.71 -0.47
C GLY A 65 -2.23 1.95 0.75
N PRO A 66 -2.52 1.29 1.88
CA PRO A 66 -1.80 1.53 3.12
C PRO A 66 -0.32 1.17 3.01
N GLU A 67 0.49 1.71 3.92
CA GLU A 67 1.89 1.31 4.05
C GLU A 67 2.00 -0.20 4.29
N GLY A 68 2.95 -0.86 3.61
CA GLY A 68 3.10 -2.32 3.69
C GLY A 68 2.11 -3.14 2.86
N SER A 69 1.23 -2.53 2.04
CA SER A 69 0.30 -3.27 1.16
C SER A 69 0.94 -3.80 -0.13
N GLY A 70 2.24 -3.56 -0.37
CA GLY A 70 2.96 -4.06 -1.54
C GLY A 70 2.96 -3.12 -2.75
N LYS A 71 2.62 -1.84 -2.61
CA LYS A 71 2.62 -0.84 -3.70
C LYS A 71 3.93 -0.81 -4.50
N MET A 72 5.07 -0.74 -3.81
CA MET A 72 6.39 -0.72 -4.44
C MET A 72 6.68 -2.02 -5.19
N THR A 73 6.30 -3.16 -4.61
CA THR A 73 6.45 -4.47 -5.28
C THR A 73 5.62 -4.50 -6.56
N PHE A 74 4.38 -4.04 -6.50
CA PHE A 74 3.50 -3.99 -7.68
C PHE A 74 4.04 -3.04 -8.76
N ALA A 75 4.52 -1.87 -8.39
CA ALA A 75 5.15 -0.94 -9.33
C ALA A 75 6.39 -1.54 -10.02
N LYS A 76 7.26 -2.22 -9.28
CA LYS A 76 8.42 -2.93 -9.84
C LYS A 76 8.01 -4.09 -10.75
N GLU A 77 6.96 -4.82 -10.42
CA GLU A 77 6.43 -5.88 -11.26
C GLU A 77 5.84 -5.32 -12.58
N ILE A 78 5.14 -4.19 -12.54
CA ILE A 78 4.67 -3.49 -13.75
C ILE A 78 5.86 -3.02 -14.60
N ALA A 79 6.89 -2.43 -13.99
CA ALA A 79 8.12 -2.03 -14.68
C ALA A 79 8.82 -3.24 -15.34
N SER A 80 8.84 -4.37 -14.62
CA SER A 80 9.38 -5.63 -15.13
C SER A 80 8.55 -6.16 -16.31
N ALA A 81 7.22 -6.09 -16.25
CA ALA A 81 6.34 -6.54 -17.33
C ALA A 81 6.53 -5.71 -18.61
N LEU A 82 6.66 -4.38 -18.48
CA LEU A 82 6.91 -3.45 -19.60
C LEU A 82 8.22 -3.75 -20.35
N ASN A 83 9.25 -4.15 -19.62
CA ASN A 83 10.61 -4.37 -20.15
C ASN A 83 11.02 -5.83 -20.20
N CYS A 84 10.12 -6.77 -19.95
CA CYS A 84 10.41 -8.20 -19.92
C CYS A 84 10.84 -8.72 -21.30
N GLU A 85 12.05 -9.33 -21.39
CA GLU A 85 12.56 -9.94 -22.60
C GLU A 85 11.66 -11.06 -23.13
N CYS A 86 10.92 -11.72 -22.24
CA CYS A 86 9.99 -12.81 -22.55
C CYS A 86 8.53 -12.35 -22.65
N SER A 87 8.25 -11.05 -22.81
CA SER A 87 6.88 -10.53 -22.81
C SER A 87 6.00 -11.11 -23.95
N ASN A 88 6.59 -11.52 -25.05
CA ASN A 88 5.89 -12.08 -26.21
C ASN A 88 5.68 -13.60 -26.13
N ASP A 89 6.24 -14.28 -25.12
CA ASP A 89 6.10 -15.74 -24.96
C ASP A 89 4.84 -16.04 -24.12
N PRO A 90 3.74 -16.57 -24.70
CA PRO A 90 2.51 -16.81 -23.98
C PRO A 90 2.62 -17.96 -22.96
N THR A 91 3.65 -18.82 -23.07
CA THR A 91 3.87 -19.95 -22.16
C THR A 91 4.52 -19.54 -20.85
N ARG A 92 5.02 -18.32 -20.76
CA ARG A 92 5.69 -17.79 -19.57
C ARG A 92 4.80 -16.78 -18.83
N PRO A 93 4.95 -16.66 -17.51
CA PRO A 93 4.26 -15.61 -16.76
C PRO A 93 4.68 -14.20 -17.25
N LEU A 94 3.87 -13.20 -16.96
CA LEU A 94 4.21 -11.80 -17.22
C LEU A 94 4.15 -11.01 -15.91
N PRO A 95 5.29 -10.44 -15.45
CA PRO A 95 6.66 -10.62 -15.95
C PRO A 95 7.19 -12.05 -15.73
N CYS A 96 8.19 -12.47 -16.48
CA CYS A 96 8.75 -13.83 -16.35
C CYS A 96 9.57 -14.05 -15.06
N GLY A 97 10.02 -12.98 -14.40
CA GLY A 97 10.78 -13.01 -13.15
C GLY A 97 12.21 -13.56 -13.22
N ARG A 98 12.63 -14.10 -14.38
CA ARG A 98 13.89 -14.85 -14.53
C ARG A 98 14.88 -14.25 -15.53
N CYS A 99 14.43 -13.45 -16.51
CA CYS A 99 15.33 -12.79 -17.45
C CYS A 99 16.19 -11.74 -16.73
N ASN A 100 17.27 -11.30 -17.38
CA ASN A 100 18.21 -10.36 -16.81
C ASN A 100 17.53 -9.06 -16.40
N THR A 101 16.65 -8.54 -17.24
CA THR A 101 15.87 -7.32 -16.98
C THR A 101 14.99 -7.45 -15.74
N CYS A 102 14.16 -8.52 -15.62
CA CYS A 102 13.30 -8.73 -14.46
C CYS A 102 14.11 -8.83 -13.17
N ARG A 103 15.26 -9.53 -13.18
CA ARG A 103 16.12 -9.69 -12.02
C ARG A 103 16.72 -8.35 -11.58
N ARG A 104 17.30 -7.58 -12.51
CA ARG A 104 17.90 -6.27 -12.23
C ARG A 104 16.89 -5.24 -11.73
N ILE A 105 15.66 -5.24 -12.27
CA ILE A 105 14.59 -4.35 -11.78
C ILE A 105 14.21 -4.72 -10.35
N LYS A 106 14.07 -6.00 -10.04
CA LYS A 106 13.78 -6.48 -8.68
C LYS A 106 14.86 -6.04 -7.69
N GLU A 107 16.13 -6.16 -8.07
CA GLU A 107 17.31 -5.76 -7.29
C GLU A 107 17.47 -4.23 -7.22
N GLY A 108 16.80 -3.46 -8.09
CA GLY A 108 16.93 -2.01 -8.16
C GLY A 108 18.18 -1.50 -8.88
N SER A 109 18.84 -2.35 -9.68
CA SER A 109 20.07 -2.06 -10.45
C SER A 109 19.83 -1.75 -11.93
N TYR A 110 18.54 -1.64 -12.36
CA TYR A 110 18.19 -1.36 -13.75
C TYR A 110 18.11 0.14 -14.01
N THR A 111 18.93 0.63 -14.95
CA THR A 111 19.20 2.07 -15.16
C THR A 111 17.95 2.88 -15.52
N ASP A 112 17.06 2.31 -16.34
CA ASP A 112 15.88 2.99 -16.86
C ASP A 112 14.63 2.82 -15.95
N VAL A 113 14.79 2.24 -14.75
CA VAL A 113 13.77 2.20 -13.71
C VAL A 113 14.26 2.98 -12.50
N LYS A 114 13.72 4.16 -12.29
CA LYS A 114 14.15 5.08 -11.25
C LYS A 114 13.10 5.23 -10.16
N VAL A 115 13.55 5.20 -8.92
CA VAL A 115 12.70 5.40 -7.74
C VAL A 115 13.11 6.68 -7.06
N LEU A 116 12.17 7.61 -6.97
CA LEU A 116 12.33 8.83 -6.19
C LEU A 116 11.72 8.61 -4.81
N ARG A 117 12.52 8.84 -3.79
CA ARG A 117 12.10 8.83 -2.39
C ARG A 117 12.45 10.15 -1.74
N ARG A 118 11.85 10.40 -0.60
CA ARG A 118 12.26 11.53 0.25
C ARG A 118 13.76 11.43 0.58
N THR A 119 14.42 12.58 0.65
CA THR A 119 15.78 12.65 1.17
C THR A 119 15.75 12.41 2.67
N ASP A 120 16.70 11.64 3.18
CA ASP A 120 16.82 11.36 4.61
C ASP A 120 16.76 12.65 5.45
N GLY A 121 15.93 12.62 6.50
CA GLY A 121 15.70 13.76 7.39
C GLY A 121 14.69 14.82 6.89
N LYS A 122 14.17 14.72 5.66
CA LYS A 122 13.12 15.62 5.16
C LYS A 122 11.73 15.00 5.29
N ALA A 123 10.77 15.80 5.72
CA ALA A 123 9.38 15.35 5.85
C ALA A 123 8.64 15.32 4.51
N THR A 124 9.09 16.08 3.50
CA THR A 124 8.39 16.27 2.22
C THR A 124 9.30 16.06 1.02
N ILE A 125 8.69 15.79 -0.14
CA ILE A 125 9.33 15.78 -1.45
C ILE A 125 9.22 17.19 -2.02
N GLY A 126 10.35 17.89 -2.09
CA GLY A 126 10.41 19.26 -2.58
C GLY A 126 10.44 19.36 -4.10
N VAL A 127 10.14 20.56 -4.61
CA VAL A 127 10.04 20.85 -6.05
C VAL A 127 11.32 20.58 -6.84
N GLN A 128 12.51 20.78 -6.22
CA GLN A 128 13.78 20.58 -6.92
C GLN A 128 13.99 19.10 -7.30
N LEU A 129 13.68 18.17 -6.40
CA LEU A 129 13.76 16.73 -6.68
C LEU A 129 12.88 16.34 -7.88
N ILE A 130 11.66 16.90 -7.96
CA ILE A 130 10.75 16.64 -9.10
C ILE A 130 11.28 17.27 -10.39
N LYS A 131 11.87 18.48 -10.34
CA LYS A 131 12.47 19.11 -11.52
C LYS A 131 13.63 18.32 -12.08
N ASP A 132 14.52 17.82 -11.20
CA ASP A 132 15.67 17.00 -11.60
C ASP A 132 15.19 15.67 -12.20
N PHE A 133 14.22 15.04 -11.56
CA PHE A 133 13.61 13.80 -12.01
C PHE A 133 12.91 13.96 -13.37
N ARG A 134 12.20 15.07 -13.56
CA ARG A 134 11.56 15.46 -14.83
C ARG A 134 12.58 15.64 -15.95
N SER A 135 13.68 16.36 -15.69
CA SER A 135 14.71 16.62 -16.69
C SER A 135 15.29 15.31 -17.26
N ASP A 136 15.44 14.31 -16.41
CA ASP A 136 15.90 12.97 -16.83
C ASP A 136 14.87 12.22 -17.70
N MET A 137 13.56 12.48 -17.54
CA MET A 137 12.51 11.82 -18.33
C MET A 137 12.60 12.16 -19.82
N PHE A 138 13.12 13.32 -20.18
CA PHE A 138 13.31 13.75 -21.57
C PHE A 138 14.57 13.21 -22.22
N LEU A 139 15.48 12.57 -21.47
CA LEU A 139 16.64 11.88 -22.03
C LEU A 139 16.22 10.53 -22.62
N SER A 140 16.91 10.12 -23.68
CA SER A 140 16.66 8.81 -24.29
C SER A 140 16.88 7.67 -23.30
N ALA A 141 16.11 6.58 -23.47
CA ALA A 141 16.34 5.35 -22.72
C ALA A 141 17.73 4.78 -23.05
N THR A 142 18.39 4.19 -22.05
CA THR A 142 19.74 3.65 -22.19
C THR A 142 19.73 2.22 -22.72
N GLU A 143 18.85 1.39 -22.19
CA GLU A 143 18.81 -0.05 -22.48
C GLU A 143 17.38 -0.62 -22.58
N SER A 144 16.36 0.16 -22.23
CA SER A 144 15.00 -0.33 -22.11
C SER A 144 14.08 0.11 -23.24
N ARG A 145 12.96 -0.62 -23.38
CA ARG A 145 11.84 -0.20 -24.22
C ARG A 145 11.03 0.95 -23.57
N TYR A 146 10.87 0.90 -22.24
CA TYR A 146 10.16 1.89 -21.45
C TYR A 146 11.03 2.38 -20.31
N LYS A 147 11.16 3.70 -20.15
CA LYS A 147 11.66 4.31 -18.91
C LYS A 147 10.54 4.37 -17.89
N VAL A 148 10.81 3.91 -16.71
CA VAL A 148 9.82 3.86 -15.62
C VAL A 148 10.28 4.72 -14.45
N TYR A 149 9.40 5.61 -14.02
CA TYR A 149 9.64 6.53 -12.92
C TYR A 149 8.65 6.26 -11.80
N ILE A 150 9.14 5.85 -10.64
CA ILE A 150 8.34 5.55 -9.46
C ILE A 150 8.58 6.66 -8.44
N ILE A 151 7.53 7.36 -8.03
CA ILE A 151 7.56 8.35 -6.95
C ILE A 151 6.91 7.70 -5.73
N ASP A 152 7.72 7.37 -4.75
CA ASP A 152 7.27 6.76 -3.49
C ASP A 152 6.78 7.85 -2.53
N GLU A 153 5.77 7.56 -1.73
CA GLU A 153 5.11 8.52 -0.82
C GLU A 153 4.66 9.81 -1.54
N ALA A 154 3.96 9.66 -2.66
CA ALA A 154 3.55 10.80 -3.49
C ALA A 154 2.67 11.81 -2.73
N GLU A 155 1.96 11.39 -1.69
CA GLU A 155 1.20 12.23 -0.77
C GLU A 155 2.07 13.21 0.04
N LYS A 156 3.39 12.97 0.09
CA LYS A 156 4.36 13.85 0.76
C LYS A 156 4.98 14.90 -0.18
N MET A 157 4.56 14.97 -1.44
CA MET A 157 4.97 16.05 -2.35
C MET A 157 4.38 17.39 -1.89
N THR A 158 5.23 18.43 -1.89
CA THR A 158 4.71 19.80 -1.68
C THR A 158 3.80 20.21 -2.84
N PRO A 159 2.86 21.17 -2.66
CA PRO A 159 2.01 21.66 -3.75
C PRO A 159 2.81 22.11 -4.99
N GLU A 160 3.96 22.76 -4.78
CA GLU A 160 4.85 23.21 -5.86
C GLU A 160 5.50 22.02 -6.60
N ALA A 161 5.85 20.95 -5.87
CA ALA A 161 6.36 19.71 -6.45
C ALA A 161 5.29 19.02 -7.31
N GLN A 162 4.06 18.94 -6.80
CA GLN A 162 2.93 18.40 -7.53
C GLN A 162 2.62 19.20 -8.81
N ASN A 163 2.63 20.53 -8.74
CA ASN A 163 2.44 21.39 -9.90
C ASN A 163 3.58 21.22 -10.93
N ALA A 164 4.82 21.05 -10.49
CA ALA A 164 5.94 20.79 -11.39
C ALA A 164 5.83 19.45 -12.13
N LEU A 165 5.14 18.46 -11.54
CA LEU A 165 4.89 17.15 -12.14
C LEU A 165 3.81 17.21 -13.22
N LEU A 166 2.82 18.11 -13.10
CA LEU A 166 1.72 18.25 -14.07
C LEU A 166 2.22 18.44 -15.50
N ILE A 167 3.34 19.15 -15.70
CA ILE A 167 3.90 19.41 -17.03
C ILE A 167 4.20 18.10 -17.78
N VAL A 168 4.73 17.08 -17.08
CA VAL A 168 5.03 15.78 -17.70
C VAL A 168 3.78 14.90 -17.80
N LEU A 169 2.83 15.06 -16.89
CA LEU A 169 1.56 14.34 -16.96
C LEU A 169 0.67 14.83 -18.12
N GLU A 170 0.83 16.09 -18.55
CA GLU A 170 0.11 16.67 -19.69
C GLU A 170 0.78 16.33 -21.03
N GLU A 171 2.11 16.42 -21.08
CA GLU A 171 2.89 16.14 -22.28
C GLU A 171 3.98 15.08 -22.00
N PRO A 172 3.57 13.81 -21.83
CA PRO A 172 4.50 12.75 -21.48
C PRO A 172 5.46 12.44 -22.64
N PRO A 173 6.77 12.28 -22.37
CA PRO A 173 7.70 11.77 -23.37
C PRO A 173 7.30 10.37 -23.83
N LYS A 174 7.64 10.01 -25.07
CA LYS A 174 7.36 8.67 -25.62
C LYS A 174 8.04 7.60 -24.78
N ASN A 175 7.33 6.50 -24.55
CA ASN A 175 7.82 5.34 -23.81
C ASN A 175 8.26 5.66 -22.35
N VAL A 176 7.71 6.68 -21.74
CA VAL A 176 7.87 6.98 -20.32
C VAL A 176 6.59 6.59 -19.57
N VAL A 177 6.76 5.88 -18.45
CA VAL A 177 5.66 5.54 -17.55
C VAL A 177 5.98 6.06 -16.15
N ILE A 178 5.04 6.81 -15.57
CA ILE A 178 5.16 7.42 -14.25
C ILE A 178 4.21 6.67 -13.30
N MET A 179 4.72 6.23 -12.15
CA MET A 179 3.93 5.56 -11.12
C MET A 179 4.03 6.34 -9.82
N LEU A 180 2.91 6.85 -9.34
CA LEU A 180 2.78 7.54 -8.06
C LEU A 180 2.28 6.52 -7.03
N LEU A 181 3.04 6.30 -5.96
CA LEU A 181 2.65 5.44 -4.86
C LEU A 181 2.18 6.32 -3.70
N ALA A 182 0.96 6.11 -3.23
CA ALA A 182 0.38 6.92 -2.16
C ALA A 182 -0.22 6.04 -1.05
N SER A 183 -0.15 6.51 0.19
CA SER A 183 -0.84 5.92 1.34
C SER A 183 -2.05 6.79 1.75
N GLY A 184 -2.89 7.12 0.75
CA GLY A 184 -3.99 8.03 0.81
C GLY A 184 -3.84 9.15 -0.22
N THR A 185 -4.96 9.56 -0.81
CA THR A 185 -4.92 10.51 -1.93
C THR A 185 -5.43 11.90 -1.58
N ASP A 186 -5.73 12.18 -0.31
CA ASP A 186 -6.35 13.46 0.10
C ASP A 186 -5.45 14.67 -0.15
N SER A 187 -4.14 14.52 0.04
CA SER A 187 -3.14 15.56 -0.22
C SER A 187 -2.69 15.65 -1.67
N ILE A 188 -3.14 14.73 -2.54
CA ILE A 188 -2.82 14.74 -3.98
C ILE A 188 -3.82 15.63 -4.72
N LEU A 189 -3.28 16.56 -5.52
CA LEU A 189 -4.08 17.49 -6.31
C LEU A 189 -5.05 16.75 -7.25
N THR A 190 -6.28 17.27 -7.35
CA THR A 190 -7.32 16.73 -8.24
C THR A 190 -6.87 16.72 -9.70
N THR A 191 -6.03 17.67 -10.09
CA THR A 191 -5.42 17.77 -11.42
C THR A 191 -4.46 16.62 -11.74
N ILE A 192 -3.75 16.05 -10.75
CA ILE A 192 -2.95 14.83 -10.89
C ILE A 192 -3.86 13.62 -10.99
N LYS A 193 -4.85 13.51 -10.08
CA LYS A 193 -5.81 12.38 -10.06
C LYS A 193 -6.54 12.24 -11.41
N SER A 194 -6.92 13.35 -12.04
CA SER A 194 -7.62 13.33 -13.35
C SER A 194 -6.75 12.89 -14.53
N ARG A 195 -5.41 12.90 -14.39
CA ARG A 195 -4.44 12.52 -15.43
C ARG A 195 -3.75 11.19 -15.18
N THR A 196 -4.11 10.52 -14.08
CA THR A 196 -3.55 9.21 -13.70
C THR A 196 -4.62 8.13 -13.72
N GLN A 197 -4.24 6.92 -14.11
CA GLN A 197 -5.10 5.76 -13.90
C GLN A 197 -4.97 5.30 -12.45
N TYR A 198 -6.10 5.25 -11.75
CA TYR A 198 -6.15 4.84 -10.36
C TYR A 198 -6.11 3.31 -10.22
N VAL A 199 -5.28 2.85 -9.32
CA VAL A 199 -5.07 1.43 -8.99
C VAL A 199 -5.00 1.30 -7.48
N THR A 200 -5.80 0.43 -6.89
CA THR A 200 -5.77 0.17 -5.45
C THR A 200 -5.02 -1.11 -5.12
N THR A 201 -4.31 -1.12 -4.00
CA THR A 201 -3.79 -2.35 -3.40
C THR A 201 -4.72 -2.79 -2.26
N PRO A 202 -5.17 -4.06 -2.25
CA PRO A 202 -6.14 -4.53 -1.26
C PRO A 202 -5.49 -4.70 0.12
N ARG A 203 -6.34 -4.66 1.16
CA ARG A 203 -6.06 -5.30 2.44
C ARG A 203 -6.66 -6.70 2.38
N PHE A 204 -5.92 -7.66 2.87
CA PHE A 204 -6.36 -9.05 2.96
C PHE A 204 -7.10 -9.28 4.28
N ASP A 205 -8.04 -10.19 4.30
CA ASP A 205 -8.53 -10.68 5.58
C ASP A 205 -7.47 -11.58 6.24
N THR A 206 -7.70 -11.92 7.51
CA THR A 206 -6.71 -12.67 8.30
C THR A 206 -6.43 -14.06 7.72
N GLU A 207 -7.45 -14.71 7.16
CA GLU A 207 -7.34 -16.06 6.57
C GLU A 207 -6.58 -16.01 5.24
N GLU A 208 -6.91 -15.04 4.38
CA GLU A 208 -6.19 -14.81 3.12
C GLU A 208 -4.72 -14.45 3.39
N LEU A 209 -4.47 -13.56 4.37
CA LEU A 209 -3.11 -13.18 4.75
C LEU A 209 -2.30 -14.38 5.24
N ALA A 210 -2.90 -15.23 6.11
CA ALA A 210 -2.27 -16.46 6.62
C ALA A 210 -1.92 -17.42 5.48
N LYS A 211 -2.86 -17.63 4.54
CA LYS A 211 -2.65 -18.47 3.36
C LYS A 211 -1.47 -17.96 2.53
N TYR A 212 -1.44 -16.67 2.18
CA TYR A 212 -0.38 -16.09 1.36
C TYR A 212 0.98 -16.11 2.07
N LEU A 213 1.02 -15.81 3.35
CA LEU A 213 2.26 -15.93 4.14
C LEU A 213 2.76 -17.37 4.18
N GLY A 214 1.88 -18.35 4.34
CA GLY A 214 2.23 -19.76 4.27
C GLY A 214 2.80 -20.19 2.91
N GLU A 215 2.40 -19.54 1.80
CA GLU A 215 2.95 -19.83 0.47
C GLU A 215 4.36 -19.23 0.28
N ILE A 216 4.62 -18.01 0.79
CA ILE A 216 5.85 -17.25 0.48
C ILE A 216 6.93 -17.34 1.53
N SER A 217 6.61 -17.64 2.80
CA SER A 217 7.56 -17.63 3.91
C SER A 217 7.62 -18.97 4.65
N PRO A 218 8.73 -19.69 4.54
CA PRO A 218 8.99 -20.85 5.38
C PRO A 218 9.00 -20.51 6.86
N GLU A 219 9.45 -19.30 7.23
CA GLU A 219 9.48 -18.79 8.59
C GLU A 219 8.07 -18.61 9.16
N ALA A 220 7.12 -18.18 8.33
CA ALA A 220 5.71 -18.05 8.72
C ALA A 220 5.12 -19.42 9.08
N ARG A 221 5.33 -20.43 8.24
CA ARG A 221 4.91 -21.81 8.53
C ARG A 221 5.54 -22.37 9.81
N ALA A 222 6.83 -22.09 10.00
CA ALA A 222 7.54 -22.54 11.19
C ALA A 222 7.01 -21.85 12.46
N LEU A 223 6.65 -20.55 12.38
CA LEU A 223 6.07 -19.80 13.49
C LEU A 223 4.65 -20.31 13.82
N GLU A 224 3.81 -20.49 12.81
CA GLU A 224 2.46 -21.04 12.95
C GLU A 224 2.46 -22.41 13.68
N PHE A 225 3.40 -23.29 13.33
CA PHE A 225 3.53 -24.59 13.97
C PHE A 225 4.09 -24.52 15.40
N ARG A 226 5.10 -23.66 15.63
CA ARG A 226 5.81 -23.59 16.90
C ARG A 226 5.06 -22.77 17.95
N ASP A 227 4.42 -21.69 17.55
CA ASP A 227 3.71 -20.75 18.43
C ASP A 227 2.49 -20.13 17.70
N PRO A 228 1.36 -20.86 17.66
CA PRO A 228 0.13 -20.42 16.99
C PRO A 228 -0.41 -19.08 17.51
N GLU A 229 -0.26 -18.81 18.81
CA GLU A 229 -0.75 -17.58 19.43
C GLU A 229 0.08 -16.35 18.98
N ALA A 230 1.41 -16.51 18.97
CA ALA A 230 2.29 -15.46 18.43
C ALA A 230 2.02 -15.21 16.93
N TYR A 231 1.76 -16.28 16.16
CA TYR A 231 1.40 -16.15 14.75
C TYR A 231 0.07 -15.41 14.57
N LYS A 232 -0.96 -15.74 15.34
CA LYS A 232 -2.24 -15.05 15.32
C LYS A 232 -2.10 -13.57 15.70
N SER A 233 -1.34 -13.26 16.74
CA SER A 233 -1.04 -11.89 17.16
C SER A 233 -0.35 -11.09 16.04
N LEU A 234 0.59 -11.73 15.33
CA LEU A 234 1.27 -11.14 14.19
C LEU A 234 0.31 -10.83 13.05
N LEU A 235 -0.57 -11.77 12.68
CA LEU A 235 -1.57 -11.56 11.63
C LEU A 235 -2.51 -10.38 11.94
N VAL A 236 -2.98 -10.29 13.18
CA VAL A 236 -3.81 -9.17 13.64
C VAL A 236 -3.02 -7.85 13.55
N SER A 237 -1.76 -7.84 14.02
CA SER A 237 -0.89 -6.65 13.98
C SER A 237 -0.53 -6.20 12.57
N ALA A 238 -0.54 -7.13 11.62
CA ALA A 238 -0.29 -6.83 10.20
C ALA A 238 -1.48 -6.14 9.53
N ASP A 239 -2.69 -6.24 10.07
CA ASP A 239 -3.90 -5.56 9.57
C ASP A 239 -4.11 -5.78 8.06
N GLY A 240 -4.01 -7.04 7.62
CA GLY A 240 -4.20 -7.41 6.22
C GLY A 240 -3.08 -6.96 5.26
N ARG A 241 -1.92 -6.50 5.76
CA ARG A 241 -0.82 -5.97 4.96
C ARG A 241 0.34 -6.96 4.91
N ILE A 242 0.57 -7.57 3.74
CA ILE A 242 1.60 -8.60 3.55
C ILE A 242 3.00 -8.09 3.92
N GLY A 243 3.36 -6.89 3.47
CA GLY A 243 4.68 -6.30 3.76
C GLY A 243 4.89 -6.07 5.25
N ARG A 244 3.85 -5.62 5.96
CA ARG A 244 3.89 -5.46 7.42
C ARG A 244 4.01 -6.81 8.13
N ALA A 245 3.29 -7.83 7.63
CA ALA A 245 3.41 -9.17 8.19
C ALA A 245 4.82 -9.74 8.03
N LEU A 246 5.44 -9.57 6.84
CA LEU A 246 6.82 -9.98 6.60
C LEU A 246 7.84 -9.22 7.48
N GLU A 247 7.61 -7.93 7.70
CA GLU A 247 8.43 -7.13 8.63
C GLU A 247 8.35 -7.69 10.06
N LEU A 248 7.14 -8.00 10.54
CA LEU A 248 6.90 -8.57 11.86
C LEU A 248 7.42 -10.03 12.04
N MET A 249 7.82 -10.70 10.96
CA MET A 249 8.56 -11.95 11.05
C MET A 249 9.98 -11.77 11.59
N LEU A 250 10.56 -10.56 11.42
CA LEU A 250 11.89 -10.26 11.97
C LEU A 250 11.80 -10.14 13.49
N PRO A 251 12.66 -10.84 14.26
CA PRO A 251 12.57 -10.86 15.72
C PRO A 251 12.55 -9.47 16.35
N LYS A 252 13.42 -8.58 15.89
CA LYS A 252 13.50 -7.20 16.40
C LYS A 252 12.21 -6.42 16.17
N ALA A 253 11.65 -6.45 14.96
CA ALA A 253 10.42 -5.74 14.65
C ALA A 253 9.22 -6.30 15.42
N ARG A 254 9.23 -7.61 15.70
CA ARG A 254 8.21 -8.25 16.52
C ARG A 254 8.30 -7.81 17.97
N GLU A 255 9.49 -7.82 18.56
CA GLU A 255 9.73 -7.34 19.94
C GLU A 255 9.30 -5.89 20.11
N GLU A 256 9.70 -5.00 19.18
CA GLU A 256 9.30 -3.59 19.17
C GLU A 256 7.76 -3.44 19.06
N ASN A 257 7.11 -4.25 18.22
CA ASN A 257 5.66 -4.23 18.08
C ASN A 257 4.93 -4.74 19.33
N GLU A 258 5.43 -5.80 19.96
CA GLU A 258 4.87 -6.33 21.20
C GLU A 258 5.05 -5.36 22.38
N GLU A 259 6.17 -4.63 22.44
CA GLU A 259 6.41 -3.57 23.42
C GLU A 259 5.43 -2.41 23.23
N ALA A 260 5.31 -1.90 22.00
CA ALA A 260 4.34 -0.85 21.67
C ALA A 260 2.90 -1.27 22.03
N ARG A 261 2.50 -2.51 21.71
CA ARG A 261 1.16 -3.01 22.07
C ARG A 261 0.96 -3.10 23.59
N ARG A 262 1.97 -3.48 24.36
CA ARG A 262 1.90 -3.50 25.83
C ARG A 262 1.71 -2.09 26.40
N GLU A 263 2.43 -1.10 25.87
CA GLU A 263 2.26 0.31 26.26
C GLU A 263 0.85 0.80 25.98
N ILE A 264 0.31 0.53 24.78
CA ILE A 264 -1.07 0.92 24.43
C ILE A 264 -2.11 0.21 25.31
N LEU A 265 -1.91 -1.08 25.61
CA LEU A 265 -2.79 -1.80 26.54
C LEU A 265 -2.79 -1.17 27.95
N ALA A 266 -1.62 -0.68 28.42
CA ALA A 266 -1.56 0.05 29.69
C ALA A 266 -2.38 1.35 29.63
N VAL A 267 -2.30 2.11 28.54
CA VAL A 267 -3.14 3.31 28.35
C VAL A 267 -4.61 2.93 28.33
N VAL A 268 -5.03 1.90 27.56
CA VAL A 268 -6.41 1.44 27.48
C VAL A 268 -6.97 1.04 28.86
N LYS A 269 -6.20 0.29 29.64
CA LYS A 269 -6.56 -0.08 31.01
C LYS A 269 -6.80 1.15 31.89
N ALA A 270 -5.99 2.20 31.70
CA ALA A 270 -6.09 3.45 32.47
C ALA A 270 -7.28 4.34 32.04
N LEU A 271 -8.00 4.03 30.96
CA LEU A 271 -9.18 4.83 30.51
C LEU A 271 -10.42 4.66 31.40
N GLY A 272 -10.45 3.69 32.30
CA GLY A 272 -11.57 3.45 33.21
C GLY A 272 -11.92 4.68 34.04
N LYS A 273 -13.23 4.91 34.31
CA LYS A 273 -13.69 6.07 35.12
C LYS A 273 -13.10 6.12 36.53
N ARG A 274 -12.80 4.96 37.12
CA ARG A 274 -12.28 4.83 38.49
C ARG A 274 -10.78 4.93 38.57
N THR A 275 -10.06 4.96 37.46
CA THR A 275 -8.61 5.02 37.43
C THR A 275 -8.13 6.41 37.87
N PRO A 276 -7.16 6.50 38.80
CA PRO A 276 -6.56 7.78 39.20
C PRO A 276 -5.94 8.50 38.00
N TYR A 277 -6.01 9.84 38.00
CA TYR A 277 -5.39 10.66 36.94
C TYR A 277 -3.87 10.37 36.81
N THR A 278 -3.21 10.10 37.92
CA THR A 278 -1.78 9.79 37.96
C THR A 278 -1.41 8.54 37.15
N GLU A 279 -2.27 7.51 37.16
CA GLU A 279 -2.04 6.29 36.36
C GLU A 279 -2.23 6.55 34.87
N LEU A 280 -3.30 7.24 34.49
CA LEU A 280 -3.53 7.62 33.09
C LEU A 280 -2.40 8.52 32.58
N PHE A 281 -2.00 9.52 33.38
CA PHE A 281 -0.92 10.43 33.03
C PHE A 281 0.41 9.69 32.89
N SER A 282 0.71 8.77 33.80
CA SER A 282 1.92 7.93 33.73
C SER A 282 1.92 7.05 32.49
N ALA A 283 0.79 6.38 32.18
CA ALA A 283 0.66 5.52 31.01
C ALA A 283 0.81 6.30 29.69
N ILE A 284 0.30 7.53 29.61
CA ILE A 284 0.45 8.37 28.41
C ILE A 284 1.87 8.91 28.30
N ASN A 285 2.51 9.27 29.40
CA ASN A 285 3.89 9.77 29.39
C ASN A 285 4.96 8.66 29.19
N SER A 286 4.61 7.39 29.36
CA SER A 286 5.50 6.28 28.98
C SER A 286 5.59 6.06 27.47
N LEU A 287 4.66 6.63 26.69
CA LEU A 287 4.70 6.56 25.23
C LEU A 287 5.97 7.24 24.69
N PRO A 288 6.46 6.81 23.51
CA PRO A 288 7.68 7.35 22.90
C PRO A 288 7.63 8.87 22.76
N GLN A 289 8.74 9.57 23.09
CA GLN A 289 8.80 11.04 23.04
C GLN A 289 9.28 11.58 21.68
N LYS A 290 9.77 10.71 20.77
CA LYS A 290 10.09 11.10 19.42
C LYS A 290 8.82 11.15 18.56
N ARG A 291 8.65 12.22 17.79
CA ARG A 291 7.41 12.51 17.05
C ARG A 291 6.91 11.34 16.21
N VAL A 292 7.77 10.74 15.38
CA VAL A 292 7.39 9.64 14.48
C VAL A 292 6.95 8.40 15.28
N GLU A 293 7.66 8.08 16.34
CA GLU A 293 7.33 6.97 17.23
C GLU A 293 6.05 7.24 18.02
N PHE A 294 5.87 8.47 18.50
CA PHE A 294 4.66 8.89 19.20
C PHE A 294 3.41 8.83 18.28
N GLN A 295 3.53 9.29 17.03
CA GLN A 295 2.46 9.17 16.05
C GLN A 295 2.07 7.71 15.80
N LYS A 296 3.04 6.81 15.66
CA LYS A 296 2.77 5.36 15.54
C LYS A 296 2.06 4.80 16.78
N ALA A 297 2.43 5.25 17.98
CA ALA A 297 1.73 4.86 19.20
C ALA A 297 0.29 5.38 19.22
N LEU A 298 0.04 6.62 18.78
CA LEU A 298 -1.32 7.15 18.65
C LEU A 298 -2.15 6.39 17.61
N GLU A 299 -1.59 5.97 16.48
CA GLU A 299 -2.27 5.13 15.49
C GLU A 299 -2.72 3.79 16.08
N LEU A 300 -1.85 3.14 16.86
CA LEU A 300 -2.20 1.92 17.59
C LEU A 300 -3.29 2.17 18.62
N LEU A 301 -3.24 3.28 19.34
CA LEU A 301 -4.28 3.66 20.31
C LEU A 301 -5.62 3.95 19.63
N ILE A 302 -5.61 4.65 18.49
CA ILE A 302 -6.81 4.89 17.67
C ILE A 302 -7.43 3.55 17.23
N THR A 303 -6.60 2.60 16.79
CA THR A 303 -7.05 1.28 16.38
C THR A 303 -7.66 0.51 17.55
N ALA A 304 -7.02 0.54 18.72
CA ALA A 304 -7.56 -0.08 19.95
C ALA A 304 -8.89 0.53 20.36
N LEU A 305 -9.02 1.86 20.33
CA LEU A 305 -10.28 2.56 20.63
C LEU A 305 -11.38 2.23 19.62
N ALA A 306 -11.06 2.09 18.34
CA ALA A 306 -12.00 1.68 17.31
C ALA A 306 -12.57 0.28 17.59
N ASP A 307 -11.74 -0.67 18.00
CA ASP A 307 -12.17 -2.02 18.42
C ASP A 307 -13.11 -1.95 19.64
N LEU A 308 -12.77 -1.12 20.64
CA LEU A 308 -13.64 -0.94 21.84
C LEU A 308 -14.99 -0.34 21.44
N ILE A 309 -15.03 0.64 20.55
CA ILE A 309 -16.27 1.25 20.06
C ILE A 309 -17.09 0.23 19.26
N ALA A 310 -16.43 -0.54 18.39
CA ALA A 310 -17.06 -1.60 17.59
C ALA A 310 -17.70 -2.67 18.50
N SER A 311 -17.00 -3.07 19.56
CA SER A 311 -17.49 -4.04 20.55
C SER A 311 -18.78 -3.63 21.26
N LYS A 312 -19.03 -2.32 21.38
CA LYS A 312 -20.26 -1.74 21.97
C LYS A 312 -21.41 -1.63 20.95
N LYS A 313 -21.10 -1.60 19.64
CA LYS A 313 -22.11 -1.40 18.58
C LYS A 313 -22.59 -2.71 17.96
N SER A 314 -21.74 -3.75 17.90
CA SER A 314 -22.05 -4.99 17.22
C SER A 314 -21.56 -6.21 18.03
N SER A 315 -22.31 -7.30 17.92
CA SER A 315 -21.85 -8.61 18.41
C SER A 315 -20.88 -9.28 17.44
N ASP A 316 -20.97 -8.95 16.17
CA ASP A 316 -20.09 -9.47 15.13
C ASP A 316 -19.26 -8.32 14.54
N PHE A 317 -17.98 -8.25 14.91
CA PHE A 317 -17.01 -7.27 14.42
C PHE A 317 -15.63 -7.89 14.36
N LYS A 318 -14.80 -7.37 13.45
CA LYS A 318 -13.41 -7.78 13.34
C LYS A 318 -12.54 -6.88 14.21
N THR A 319 -11.62 -7.47 14.94
CA THR A 319 -10.62 -6.74 15.73
C THR A 319 -9.38 -6.47 14.87
N ALA A 320 -8.79 -5.29 15.05
CA ALA A 320 -7.54 -4.89 14.40
C ALA A 320 -6.38 -4.71 15.40
N PHE A 321 -6.72 -4.42 16.65
CA PHE A 321 -5.74 -4.33 17.75
C PHE A 321 -5.83 -5.53 18.70
N PHE A 322 -7.02 -5.95 19.16
CA PHE A 322 -7.17 -7.07 20.06
C PHE A 322 -7.06 -8.41 19.33
N THR A 323 -6.50 -9.43 19.98
CA THR A 323 -6.37 -10.79 19.41
C THR A 323 -7.70 -11.51 19.22
N ASP A 324 -8.71 -11.08 19.98
CA ASP A 324 -10.06 -11.63 19.95
C ASP A 324 -11.11 -10.60 20.39
N THR A 325 -12.36 -10.86 20.03
CA THR A 325 -13.48 -9.96 20.31
C THR A 325 -13.88 -9.93 21.79
N GLU A 326 -13.59 -10.99 22.54
CA GLU A 326 -13.89 -11.11 23.97
C GLU A 326 -13.01 -10.14 24.76
N SER A 327 -11.72 -10.12 24.52
CA SER A 327 -10.77 -9.20 25.12
C SER A 327 -11.16 -7.72 24.89
N ALA A 328 -11.61 -7.40 23.69
CA ALA A 328 -12.11 -6.03 23.38
C ALA A 328 -13.38 -5.69 24.19
N ARG A 329 -14.32 -6.63 24.31
CA ARG A 329 -15.56 -6.45 25.10
C ARG A 329 -15.28 -6.28 26.59
N GLU A 330 -14.40 -7.10 27.13
CA GLU A 330 -14.03 -7.01 28.55
C GLU A 330 -13.41 -5.65 28.88
N MET A 331 -12.48 -5.19 28.05
CA MET A 331 -11.86 -3.87 28.21
C MET A 331 -12.86 -2.71 28.04
N ALA A 332 -13.84 -2.87 27.15
CA ALA A 332 -14.87 -1.84 26.94
C ALA A 332 -15.96 -1.83 28.02
N LYS A 333 -16.10 -2.90 28.83
CA LYS A 333 -17.28 -3.18 29.69
C LYS A 333 -17.72 -1.97 30.53
N ASP A 334 -16.79 -1.37 31.22
CA ASP A 334 -17.05 -0.29 32.19
C ASP A 334 -16.96 1.14 31.60
N ILE A 335 -16.70 1.24 30.29
CA ILE A 335 -16.56 2.54 29.62
C ILE A 335 -17.79 2.82 28.74
N PRO A 336 -18.56 3.89 29.00
CA PRO A 336 -19.67 4.27 28.14
C PRO A 336 -19.23 4.61 26.71
N ILE A 337 -20.05 4.26 25.72
CA ILE A 337 -19.73 4.52 24.30
C ILE A 337 -19.48 6.00 24.00
N ALA A 338 -20.26 6.89 24.58
CA ALA A 338 -20.07 8.33 24.41
C ALA A 338 -18.71 8.79 24.90
N ARG A 339 -18.21 8.24 26.01
CA ARG A 339 -16.86 8.51 26.50
C ARG A 339 -15.79 7.96 25.58
N LEU A 340 -15.94 6.72 25.07
CA LEU A 340 -15.01 6.14 24.09
C LEU A 340 -14.91 7.02 22.84
N MET A 341 -16.02 7.54 22.33
CA MET A 341 -16.04 8.44 21.17
C MET A 341 -15.31 9.77 21.47
N THR A 342 -15.56 10.39 22.65
CA THR A 342 -14.85 11.62 23.03
C THR A 342 -13.34 11.40 23.18
N ILE A 343 -12.93 10.24 23.73
CA ILE A 343 -11.53 9.86 23.84
C ILE A 343 -10.92 9.66 22.44
N TYR A 344 -11.62 8.95 21.56
CA TYR A 344 -11.20 8.73 20.17
C TYR A 344 -10.98 10.06 19.45
N ASP A 345 -11.92 11.00 19.52
CA ASP A 345 -11.79 12.32 18.91
C ASP A 345 -10.61 13.12 19.50
N THR A 346 -10.38 12.99 20.81
CA THR A 346 -9.24 13.64 21.48
C THR A 346 -7.91 13.10 20.98
N VAL A 347 -7.79 11.77 20.81
CA VAL A 347 -6.56 11.13 20.31
C VAL A 347 -6.34 11.47 18.84
N MET A 348 -7.40 11.45 18.02
CA MET A 348 -7.34 11.86 16.60
C MET A 348 -6.92 13.33 16.44
N HIS A 349 -7.43 14.22 17.28
CA HIS A 349 -7.01 15.61 17.27
C HIS A 349 -5.52 15.75 17.64
N THR A 350 -5.05 15.03 18.66
CA THR A 350 -3.63 15.02 19.05
C THR A 350 -2.73 14.48 17.94
N TYR A 351 -3.16 13.43 17.24
CA TYR A 351 -2.46 12.88 16.09
C TYR A 351 -2.26 13.93 14.99
N THR A 352 -3.34 14.66 14.63
CA THR A 352 -3.26 15.72 13.62
C THR A 352 -2.46 16.96 14.05
N GLU A 353 -2.41 17.27 15.34
CA GLU A 353 -1.55 18.33 15.88
C GLU A 353 -0.06 17.95 15.77
N CYS A 354 0.28 16.68 15.97
CA CYS A 354 1.66 16.19 15.79
C CYS A 354 2.14 16.34 14.35
N ASP A 355 1.28 16.20 13.34
CA ASP A 355 1.61 16.48 11.94
C ASP A 355 1.99 17.96 11.70
N LYS A 356 1.41 18.89 12.47
CA LYS A 356 1.67 20.34 12.39
C LYS A 356 2.84 20.83 13.24
N ASN A 357 3.78 19.95 13.59
CA ASN A 357 4.97 20.27 14.38
C ASN A 357 4.74 20.63 15.87
N ALA A 358 3.65 20.17 16.50
CA ALA A 358 3.45 20.34 17.93
C ALA A 358 4.56 19.68 18.77
N ASN A 359 4.80 20.24 19.96
CA ASN A 359 5.69 19.62 20.96
C ASN A 359 5.01 18.35 21.52
N VAL A 360 5.67 17.19 21.40
CA VAL A 360 5.13 15.88 21.75
C VAL A 360 4.75 15.81 23.25
N THR A 361 5.60 16.28 24.14
CA THR A 361 5.35 16.26 25.59
C THR A 361 4.13 17.11 25.96
N LEU A 362 3.97 18.28 25.33
CA LEU A 362 2.81 19.15 25.55
C LEU A 362 1.54 18.53 25.00
N ALA A 363 1.61 17.93 23.80
CA ALA A 363 0.49 17.24 23.17
C ALA A 363 0.02 16.04 24.01
N ALA A 364 0.93 15.22 24.52
CA ALA A 364 0.65 14.09 25.40
C ALA A 364 -0.02 14.54 26.71
N THR A 365 0.51 15.59 27.36
CA THR A 365 -0.05 16.15 28.60
C THR A 365 -1.47 16.72 28.38
N ASN A 366 -1.67 17.45 27.30
CA ASN A 366 -2.98 18.00 26.94
C ASN A 366 -3.98 16.88 26.65
N MET A 367 -3.58 15.86 25.89
CA MET A 367 -4.37 14.67 25.62
C MET A 367 -4.81 13.98 26.91
N ALA A 368 -3.88 13.72 27.85
CA ALA A 368 -4.20 13.11 29.15
C ALA A 368 -5.23 13.91 29.94
N SER A 369 -5.10 15.24 29.98
CA SER A 369 -6.04 16.14 30.65
C SER A 369 -7.43 16.09 30.03
N ARG A 370 -7.54 16.15 28.71
CA ARG A 370 -8.81 16.07 27.98
C ARG A 370 -9.51 14.72 28.16
N ILE A 371 -8.76 13.61 28.09
CA ILE A 371 -9.30 12.26 28.31
C ILE A 371 -9.90 12.14 29.73
N LYS A 372 -9.30 12.77 30.74
CA LYS A 372 -9.82 12.71 32.10
C LYS A 372 -11.08 13.51 32.28
N MET A 373 -11.24 14.60 31.53
CA MET A 373 -12.45 15.44 31.57
C MET A 373 -13.63 14.83 30.79
N ALA A 374 -13.37 13.93 29.87
CA ALA A 374 -14.35 13.17 29.09
C ALA A 374 -15.03 12.08 29.94
#